data_8663e199cd9215f89766db140d5f1645
#
_entry.id   8663e199cd9215f89766db140d5f1645
#
_cell.length_a   1.000
_cell.length_b   1.000
_cell.length_c   1.000
_cell.angle_alpha   90.00
_cell.angle_beta   90.00
_cell.angle_gamma   90.00
#
_symmetry.space_group_name_H-M   'P 1'
#
loop_
_entity.id
_entity.type
_entity.pdbx_description
1 polymer ?
#
loop_
_entity_poly.entity_id
_entity_poly.type
_entity_poly.pdbx_seq_one_letter_code
_entity_poly.pdbx_strand_id
1 'polypeptide(L)'
;VSEVNREELRQMLLSLREEVLKRIEEEVGTKLKEDPRFTTLSTMDVGDLSQFDLDSDINYSLLQGQLERLKNIEEALRKLEEGTYGYCEECGEPIPIKRLKVLPFARYCVRCQEKIEKLSKQKMKLLYRFEELEEEEEEFS
;
A
#
# COMPACT_ATOMS: atom_id res chain seq x y z
N VAL A 1 0.65 9.34 -19.55
CA VAL A 1 1.33 8.04 -19.75
C VAL A 1 0.97 7.52 -21.15
N SER A 2 1.98 7.20 -21.95
CA SER A 2 1.77 6.64 -23.28
C SER A 2 1.19 5.21 -23.19
N GLU A 3 0.56 4.73 -24.26
CA GLU A 3 0.00 3.36 -24.28
C GLU A 3 1.07 2.28 -24.04
N VAL A 4 2.27 2.46 -24.58
CA VAL A 4 3.39 1.51 -24.38
C VAL A 4 3.78 1.48 -22.91
N ASN A 5 3.94 2.63 -22.28
CA ASN A 5 4.28 2.71 -20.87
C ASN A 5 3.16 2.20 -19.97
N ARG A 6 1.92 2.44 -20.35
CA ARG A 6 0.73 1.94 -19.66
C ARG A 6 0.71 0.41 -19.65
N GLU A 7 0.98 -0.24 -20.76
CA GLU A 7 1.03 -1.68 -20.85
C GLU A 7 2.19 -2.29 -20.05
N GLU A 8 3.36 -1.69 -20.09
CA GLU A 8 4.51 -2.10 -19.28
C GLU A 8 4.20 -2.01 -17.78
N LEU A 9 3.61 -0.91 -17.35
CA LEU A 9 3.21 -0.72 -15.95
C LEU A 9 2.13 -1.70 -15.54
N ARG A 10 1.18 -1.98 -16.41
CA ARG A 10 0.13 -2.97 -16.17
C ARG A 10 0.73 -4.36 -15.94
N GLN A 11 1.65 -4.79 -16.79
CA GLN A 11 2.31 -6.09 -16.66
C GLN A 11 3.13 -6.17 -15.38
N MET A 12 3.82 -5.10 -15.02
CA MET A 12 4.57 -5.02 -13.78
C MET A 12 3.64 -5.15 -12.55
N LEU A 13 2.52 -4.44 -12.55
CA LEU A 13 1.54 -4.50 -11.46
C LEU A 13 0.88 -5.87 -11.36
N LEU A 14 0.58 -6.51 -12.48
CA LEU A 14 0.03 -7.87 -12.49
C LEU A 14 1.04 -8.89 -11.94
N SER A 15 2.31 -8.75 -12.27
CA SER A 15 3.37 -9.60 -11.72
C SER A 15 3.52 -9.42 -10.21
N LEU A 16 3.48 -8.19 -9.73
CA LEU A 16 3.51 -7.87 -8.29
C LEU A 16 2.29 -8.45 -7.58
N ARG A 17 1.13 -8.39 -8.21
CA ARG A 17 -0.10 -8.98 -7.67
C ARG A 17 0.05 -10.48 -7.47
N GLU A 18 0.59 -11.19 -8.44
CA GLU A 18 0.85 -12.63 -8.33
C GLU A 18 1.83 -12.97 -7.20
N GLU A 19 2.90 -12.19 -7.05
CA GLU A 19 3.87 -12.36 -5.96
C GLU A 19 3.21 -12.19 -4.58
N VAL A 20 2.39 -11.16 -4.43
CA VAL A 20 1.68 -10.89 -3.18
C VAL A 20 0.68 -12.00 -2.88
N LEU A 21 -0.06 -12.46 -3.88
CA LEU A 21 -1.02 -13.56 -3.71
C LEU A 21 -0.32 -14.86 -3.29
N LYS A 22 0.84 -15.15 -3.84
CA LYS A 22 1.65 -16.30 -3.42
C LYS A 22 2.09 -16.21 -1.97
N ARG A 23 2.52 -15.02 -1.53
CA ARG A 23 2.92 -14.79 -0.13
C ARG A 23 1.74 -14.94 0.82
N ILE A 24 0.56 -14.46 0.43
CA ILE A 24 -0.68 -14.64 1.20
C ILE A 24 -1.02 -16.12 1.29
N GLU A 25 -0.92 -16.85 0.19
CA GLU A 25 -1.16 -18.29 0.16
C GLU A 25 -0.21 -19.05 1.09
N GLU A 26 1.07 -18.69 1.12
CA GLU A 26 2.05 -19.27 2.03
C GLU A 26 1.73 -18.99 3.49
N GLU A 27 1.28 -17.76 3.81
CA GLU A 27 0.92 -17.36 5.18
C GLU A 27 -0.35 -18.04 5.68
N VAL A 28 -1.37 -18.09 4.85
CA VAL A 28 -2.69 -18.63 5.21
C VAL A 28 -2.76 -20.15 4.97
N GLY A 29 -1.90 -20.65 4.08
CA GLY A 29 -1.76 -22.08 3.82
C GLY A 29 -2.99 -22.75 3.24
N THR A 30 -3.20 -24.00 3.64
CA THR A 30 -4.27 -24.85 3.11
C THR A 30 -5.69 -24.42 3.48
N LYS A 31 -5.84 -23.56 4.48
CA LYS A 31 -7.17 -23.13 4.95
C LYS A 31 -7.98 -22.39 3.91
N LEU A 32 -7.34 -21.50 3.13
CA LEU A 32 -8.03 -20.83 2.03
C LEU A 32 -8.41 -21.78 0.92
N LYS A 33 -7.59 -22.80 0.68
CA LYS A 33 -7.84 -23.82 -0.36
C LYS A 33 -8.97 -24.77 0.02
N GLU A 34 -9.15 -25.02 1.31
CA GLU A 34 -10.18 -25.91 1.82
C GLU A 34 -11.57 -25.26 1.89
N ASP A 35 -11.63 -23.92 1.92
CA ASP A 35 -12.89 -23.21 1.98
C ASP A 35 -13.53 -23.13 0.58
N PRO A 36 -14.73 -23.73 0.40
CA PRO A 36 -15.41 -23.74 -0.89
C PRO A 36 -15.84 -22.36 -1.40
N ARG A 37 -15.81 -21.33 -0.54
CA ARG A 37 -16.08 -19.93 -0.95
C ARG A 37 -14.97 -19.37 -1.80
N PHE A 38 -13.78 -19.93 -1.71
CA PHE A 38 -12.58 -19.43 -2.39
C PHE A 38 -11.99 -20.50 -3.30
N THR A 39 -12.37 -20.46 -4.56
CA THR A 39 -11.89 -21.44 -5.55
C THR A 39 -10.46 -21.19 -5.98
N THR A 40 -10.06 -19.92 -6.10
CA THR A 40 -8.68 -19.54 -6.39
C THR A 40 -8.38 -18.17 -5.74
N LEU A 41 -7.15 -17.99 -5.24
CA LEU A 41 -6.70 -16.71 -4.69
C LEU A 41 -6.68 -15.60 -5.75
N SER A 42 -6.43 -15.95 -7.01
CA SER A 42 -6.37 -14.98 -8.10
C SER A 42 -7.71 -14.33 -8.42
N THR A 43 -8.82 -14.93 -8.00
CA THR A 43 -10.17 -14.38 -8.20
C THR A 43 -10.71 -13.65 -6.97
N MET A 44 -10.00 -13.70 -5.86
CA MET A 44 -10.40 -13.03 -4.63
C MET A 44 -9.95 -11.56 -4.64
N ASP A 45 -10.78 -10.70 -4.09
CA ASP A 45 -10.39 -9.32 -3.80
C ASP A 45 -9.98 -9.16 -2.32
N VAL A 46 -9.53 -7.96 -1.94
CA VAL A 46 -9.09 -7.67 -0.57
C VAL A 46 -10.25 -7.81 0.43
N GLY A 47 -11.47 -7.45 0.01
CA GLY A 47 -12.66 -7.56 0.84
C GLY A 47 -12.97 -9.00 1.22
N ASP A 48 -12.84 -9.92 0.26
CA ASP A 48 -13.04 -11.36 0.50
C ASP A 48 -12.05 -11.90 1.51
N LEU A 49 -10.77 -11.54 1.38
CA LEU A 49 -9.71 -11.96 2.29
C LEU A 49 -9.91 -11.38 3.70
N SER A 50 -10.38 -10.15 3.80
CA SER A 50 -10.64 -9.48 5.08
C SER A 50 -11.77 -10.12 5.88
N GLN A 51 -12.74 -10.76 5.20
CA GLN A 51 -13.86 -11.44 5.83
C GLN A 51 -13.55 -12.89 6.22
N PHE A 52 -12.40 -13.40 5.81
CA PHE A 52 -11.98 -14.74 6.15
C PHE A 52 -11.59 -14.84 7.62
N ASP A 53 -12.15 -15.83 8.33
CA ASP A 53 -11.86 -16.07 9.74
C ASP A 53 -10.54 -16.87 9.85
N LEU A 54 -9.49 -16.17 10.22
CA LEU A 54 -8.13 -16.71 10.25
C LEU A 54 -7.81 -17.35 11.60
N ASP A 55 -7.03 -18.43 11.55
CA ASP A 55 -6.60 -19.16 12.74
C ASP A 55 -5.52 -18.38 13.52
N SER A 56 -5.42 -18.69 14.83
CA SER A 56 -4.47 -18.07 15.76
C SER A 56 -2.99 -18.31 15.44
N ASP A 57 -2.69 -19.29 14.62
CA ASP A 57 -1.31 -19.61 14.21
C ASP A 57 -0.79 -18.72 13.09
N ILE A 58 -1.64 -17.86 12.53
CA ILE A 58 -1.27 -16.97 11.43
C ILE A 58 -0.68 -15.67 11.96
N ASN A 59 0.41 -15.22 11.37
CA ASN A 59 0.99 -13.92 11.71
C ASN A 59 0.15 -12.81 11.07
N TYR A 60 -0.74 -12.23 11.86
CA TYR A 60 -1.66 -11.18 11.42
C TYR A 60 -0.95 -9.92 10.94
N SER A 61 0.17 -9.56 11.55
CA SER A 61 0.93 -8.37 11.14
C SER A 61 1.48 -8.49 9.73
N LEU A 62 2.07 -9.63 9.39
CA LEU A 62 2.56 -9.92 8.05
C LEU A 62 1.42 -10.00 7.04
N LEU A 63 0.33 -10.67 7.41
CA LEU A 63 -0.85 -10.79 6.56
C LEU A 63 -1.47 -9.43 6.27
N GLN A 64 -1.62 -8.58 7.28
CA GLN A 64 -2.13 -7.22 7.12
C GLN A 64 -1.29 -6.41 6.14
N GLY A 65 0.04 -6.49 6.24
CA GLY A 65 0.96 -5.82 5.32
C GLY A 65 0.78 -6.29 3.87
N GLN A 66 0.62 -7.59 3.67
CA GLN A 66 0.38 -8.16 2.33
C GLN A 66 -0.99 -7.75 1.77
N LEU A 67 -2.02 -7.75 2.59
CA LEU A 67 -3.37 -7.32 2.18
C LEU A 67 -3.39 -5.85 1.78
N GLU A 68 -2.71 -5.00 2.52
CA GLU A 68 -2.59 -3.58 2.22
C GLU A 68 -1.84 -3.36 0.90
N ARG A 69 -0.77 -4.12 0.69
CA ARG A 69 -0.02 -4.08 -0.56
C ARG A 69 -0.88 -4.52 -1.75
N LEU A 70 -1.67 -5.59 -1.58
CA LEU A 70 -2.61 -6.06 -2.61
C LEU A 70 -3.64 -4.99 -2.93
N LYS A 71 -4.17 -4.32 -1.93
CA LYS A 71 -5.12 -3.21 -2.10
C LYS A 71 -4.50 -2.08 -2.93
N ASN A 72 -3.25 -1.72 -2.65
CA ASN A 72 -2.53 -0.68 -3.39
C ASN A 72 -2.32 -1.08 -4.86
N ILE A 73 -2.02 -2.35 -5.12
CA ILE A 73 -1.87 -2.87 -6.49
C ILE A 73 -3.19 -2.79 -7.26
N GLU A 74 -4.28 -3.25 -6.66
CA GLU A 74 -5.60 -3.21 -7.26
C GLU A 74 -6.05 -1.79 -7.56
N GLU A 75 -5.80 -0.87 -6.65
CA GLU A 75 -6.09 0.55 -6.84
C GLU A 75 -5.28 1.15 -7.98
N ALA A 76 -3.98 0.80 -8.09
CA ALA A 76 -3.13 1.24 -9.19
C ALA A 76 -3.61 0.71 -10.54
N LEU A 77 -4.01 -0.57 -10.59
CA LEU A 77 -4.57 -1.17 -11.82
C LEU A 77 -5.86 -0.48 -12.24
N ARG A 78 -6.73 -0.16 -11.28
CA ARG A 78 -7.96 0.58 -11.54
C ARG A 78 -7.67 1.97 -12.12
N LYS A 79 -6.72 2.67 -11.54
CA LYS A 79 -6.30 4.00 -12.03
C LYS A 79 -5.71 3.94 -13.43
N LEU A 80 -4.99 2.87 -13.77
CA LEU A 80 -4.48 2.66 -15.13
C LEU A 80 -5.62 2.54 -16.14
N GLU A 81 -6.68 1.81 -15.81
CA GLU A 81 -7.86 1.66 -16.67
C GLU A 81 -8.63 2.96 -16.82
N GLU A 82 -8.73 3.73 -15.73
CA GLU A 82 -9.42 5.02 -15.72
C GLU A 82 -8.61 6.17 -16.35
N GLY A 83 -7.30 5.95 -16.58
CA GLY A 83 -6.41 6.97 -17.11
C GLY A 83 -5.91 7.98 -16.10
N THR A 84 -6.10 7.71 -14.81
CA THR A 84 -5.71 8.61 -13.71
C THR A 84 -4.40 8.20 -13.02
N TYR A 85 -3.82 7.08 -13.43
CA TYR A 85 -2.57 6.57 -12.87
C TYR A 85 -1.38 7.43 -13.26
N GLY A 86 -0.47 7.63 -12.31
CA GLY A 86 0.80 8.31 -12.58
C GLY A 86 0.76 9.83 -12.41
N TYR A 87 -0.28 10.36 -11.80
CA TYR A 87 -0.37 11.78 -11.47
C TYR A 87 -0.19 11.99 -9.97
N CYS A 88 0.55 13.04 -9.62
CA CYS A 88 0.73 13.43 -8.23
C CYS A 88 -0.61 13.85 -7.62
N GLU A 89 -0.96 13.30 -6.48
CA GLU A 89 -2.24 13.61 -5.81
C GLU A 89 -2.26 15.03 -5.23
N GLU A 90 -1.10 15.61 -4.98
CA GLU A 90 -0.99 16.95 -4.38
C GLU A 90 -0.99 18.06 -5.43
N CYS A 91 -0.10 17.98 -6.42
CA CYS A 91 0.07 19.04 -7.42
C CYS A 91 -0.57 18.75 -8.79
N GLY A 92 -1.00 17.52 -9.03
CA GLY A 92 -1.59 17.10 -10.29
C GLY A 92 -0.63 16.90 -11.46
N GLU A 93 0.66 17.12 -11.25
CA GLU A 93 1.68 16.92 -12.28
C GLU A 93 1.96 15.44 -12.52
N PRO A 94 2.33 15.06 -13.75
CA PRO A 94 2.67 13.65 -14.01
C PRO A 94 3.92 13.24 -13.25
N ILE A 95 3.86 12.06 -12.64
CA ILE A 95 5.02 11.44 -11.98
C ILE A 95 5.90 10.82 -13.06
N PRO A 96 7.24 11.03 -13.05
CA PRO A 96 8.11 10.45 -14.05
C PRO A 96 8.00 8.93 -14.12
N ILE A 97 8.03 8.37 -15.30
CA ILE A 97 7.93 6.94 -15.57
C ILE A 97 9.01 6.16 -14.82
N LYS A 98 10.22 6.68 -14.74
CA LYS A 98 11.32 6.06 -14.00
C LYS A 98 10.99 5.85 -12.54
N ARG A 99 10.32 6.84 -11.92
CA ARG A 99 9.87 6.75 -10.54
C ARG A 99 8.76 5.71 -10.38
N LEU A 100 7.81 5.66 -11.31
CA LEU A 100 6.73 4.69 -11.29
C LEU A 100 7.21 3.25 -11.46
N LYS A 101 8.27 3.02 -12.23
CA LYS A 101 8.87 1.69 -12.39
C LYS A 101 9.55 1.20 -11.11
N VAL A 102 10.12 2.09 -10.33
CA VAL A 102 10.73 1.77 -9.04
C VAL A 102 9.70 1.76 -7.91
N LEU A 103 8.79 2.72 -7.93
CA LEU A 103 7.74 2.89 -6.93
C LEU A 103 6.37 2.91 -7.62
N PRO A 104 5.83 1.74 -7.97
CA PRO A 104 4.55 1.67 -8.72
C PRO A 104 3.35 2.23 -7.96
N PHE A 105 3.45 2.39 -6.65
CA PHE A 105 2.41 2.97 -5.81
C PHE A 105 2.69 4.42 -5.41
N ALA A 106 3.63 5.09 -6.08
CA ALA A 106 3.96 6.47 -5.80
C ALA A 106 2.70 7.35 -6.01
N ARG A 107 2.30 8.03 -4.95
CA ARG A 107 1.13 8.91 -4.94
C ARG A 107 1.52 10.36 -5.20
N TYR A 108 2.79 10.68 -4.98
CA TYR A 108 3.33 12.03 -5.05
C TYR A 108 4.61 12.08 -5.88
N CYS A 109 4.82 13.21 -6.55
CA CYS A 109 6.10 13.47 -7.20
C CYS A 109 7.18 13.70 -6.11
N VAL A 110 8.46 13.67 -6.50
CA VAL A 110 9.58 13.84 -5.57
C VAL A 110 9.43 15.11 -4.74
N ARG A 111 9.07 16.21 -5.38
CA ARG A 111 8.91 17.52 -4.74
C ARG A 111 7.83 17.51 -3.65
N CYS A 112 6.66 16.94 -3.95
CA CYS A 112 5.54 16.86 -3.00
C CYS A 112 5.83 15.85 -1.89
N GLN A 113 6.49 14.74 -2.22
CA GLN A 113 6.90 13.73 -1.22
C GLN A 113 7.86 14.35 -0.20
N GLU A 114 8.82 15.14 -0.64
CA GLU A 114 9.75 15.85 0.25
C GLU A 114 9.02 16.83 1.18
N LYS A 115 8.03 17.57 0.66
CA LYS A 115 7.21 18.47 1.46
C LYS A 115 6.44 17.72 2.55
N ILE A 116 5.83 16.60 2.21
CA ILE A 116 5.06 15.78 3.15
C ILE A 116 5.97 15.23 4.24
N GLU A 117 7.15 14.74 3.88
CA GLU A 117 8.14 14.23 4.83
C GLU A 117 8.63 15.33 5.79
N LYS A 118 8.89 16.53 5.28
CA LYS A 118 9.26 17.68 6.11
C LYS A 118 8.16 18.06 7.09
N LEU A 119 6.91 18.09 6.65
CA LEU A 119 5.76 18.36 7.51
C LEU A 119 5.59 17.31 8.60
N SER A 120 5.77 16.04 8.25
CA SER A 120 5.74 14.93 9.22
C SER A 120 6.82 15.08 10.28
N LYS A 121 8.03 15.42 9.88
CA LYS A 121 9.16 15.65 10.80
C LYS A 121 8.90 16.84 11.73
N GLN A 122 8.32 17.91 11.20
CA GLN A 122 7.95 19.08 12.01
C GLN A 122 6.88 18.74 13.03
N LYS A 123 5.85 17.97 12.65
CA LYS A 123 4.83 17.48 13.56
C LYS A 123 5.42 16.63 14.67
N MET A 124 6.31 15.73 14.34
CA MET A 124 7.00 14.87 15.31
C MET A 124 7.79 15.70 16.32
N LYS A 125 8.54 16.71 15.86
CA LYS A 125 9.30 17.61 16.73
C LYS A 125 8.39 18.40 17.67
N LEU A 126 7.26 18.87 17.18
CA LEU A 126 6.28 19.58 18.00
C LEU A 126 5.68 18.68 19.07
N LEU A 127 5.33 17.44 18.72
CA LEU A 127 4.80 16.44 19.68
C LEU A 127 5.81 16.14 20.79
N TYR A 128 7.08 15.93 20.47
CA TYR A 128 8.13 15.72 21.46
C TYR A 128 8.30 16.93 22.37
N ARG A 129 8.22 18.11 21.80
CA ARG A 129 8.31 19.36 22.58
C ARG A 129 7.14 19.53 23.55
N PHE A 130 5.93 19.15 23.13
CA PHE A 130 4.77 19.16 24.02
C PHE A 130 4.90 18.15 25.15
N GLU A 131 5.40 16.97 24.89
CA GLU A 131 5.68 15.93 25.90
C GLU A 131 6.70 16.41 26.93
N GLU A 132 7.78 17.05 26.48
CA GLU A 132 8.79 17.63 27.37
C GLU A 132 8.19 18.74 28.27
N LEU A 133 7.32 19.58 27.73
CA LEU A 133 6.64 20.63 28.49
C LEU A 133 5.67 20.05 29.52
N GLU A 134 4.97 18.99 29.21
CA GLU A 134 4.08 18.30 30.15
C GLU A 134 4.88 17.66 31.30
N GLU A 135 6.02 17.05 31.02
CA GLU A 135 6.92 16.50 32.04
C GLU A 135 7.48 17.59 32.96
N GLU A 136 7.84 18.76 32.42
CA GLU A 136 8.29 19.90 33.21
C GLU A 136 7.18 20.45 34.12
N GLU A 137 5.93 20.51 33.65
CA GLU A 137 4.79 20.91 34.47
C GLU A 137 4.50 19.91 35.59
N GLU A 138 4.64 18.62 35.38
CA GLU A 138 4.48 17.58 36.40
C GLU A 138 5.56 17.66 37.47
N GLU A 139 6.80 18.00 37.11
CA GLU A 139 7.90 18.19 38.08
C GLU A 139 7.66 19.42 39.00
N PHE A 140 6.95 20.45 38.55
CA PHE A 140 6.65 21.63 39.32
C PHE A 140 5.36 21.54 40.14
N SER A 141 4.57 20.54 39.95
CA SER A 141 3.33 20.33 40.71
C SER A 141 3.55 19.29 41.80
#